data_ae741c950849fdc85b4f8f8dfb91b149
#
_entry.id   ae741c950849fdc85b4f8f8dfb91b149
#
_cell.length_a   1.000
_cell.length_b   1.000
_cell.length_c   1.000
_cell.angle_alpha   90.00
_cell.angle_beta   90.00
_cell.angle_gamma   90.00
#
_symmetry.space_group_name_H-M   'P 1'
#
loop_
_entity.id
_entity.type
_entity.pdbx_description
1 polymer ?
#
loop_
_entity_poly.entity_id
_entity_poly.type
_entity_poly.pdbx_seq_one_letter_code
_entity_poly.pdbx_strand_id
1 'polypeptide(L)'
;AEALRLDAAALGLLREVGVDSIGGLLRLSAKSIATRFPPLVARRLAEFSGSRAEPLAAPAGEELPQAAHAFDFPLAAGDAIRAAIDAVIERLVAVCVAPLAARGQGALALQVRLERANGPLIFDTAPIVIDVGLFRASAVVRHLTDLVRLRLDRVRIAGEIGAVAVEVVAVGPVDCRQRSLFAGDQRADGAAEVGTLLDRLAGRLGRGAVFEPRPVADSQPEHAWIAAPPGGLPAGGRQAGAGCEQPARDRVRRNGAVASPHAAAGRRPLWMPPKPVRLEPLRAGLLAVAPDGPPVRFRLGDEVHDVARSHGPERIETAWWRGATVRRDYYVVETRSGARFWLFRRLQDGAWFLHGVFA
;
A
#
# COMPACT_ATOMS: atom_id res chain seq x y z
N ALA A 1 33.10 8.63 33.01
CA ALA A 1 33.29 7.19 32.74
C ALA A 1 31.97 6.39 32.77
N GLU A 2 30.94 6.87 33.50
CA GLU A 2 29.62 6.20 33.63
C GLU A 2 28.90 5.98 32.30
N ALA A 3 29.05 6.91 31.35
CA ALA A 3 28.44 6.79 30.01
C ALA A 3 28.97 5.60 29.19
N LEU A 4 30.06 4.96 29.60
CA LEU A 4 30.58 3.73 28.96
C LEU A 4 29.84 2.46 29.41
N ARG A 5 28.81 2.55 30.24
CA ARG A 5 28.03 1.42 30.76
C ARG A 5 28.92 0.33 31.41
N LEU A 6 29.90 0.80 32.20
CA LEU A 6 30.78 -0.06 32.99
C LEU A 6 30.09 -0.49 34.29
N ASP A 7 30.42 -1.62 34.80
CA ASP A 7 29.95 -2.09 36.10
C ASP A 7 30.54 -1.24 37.25
N ALA A 8 29.96 -1.37 38.43
CA ALA A 8 30.38 -0.58 39.61
C ALA A 8 31.83 -0.85 40.02
N ALA A 9 32.31 -2.09 39.81
CA ALA A 9 33.69 -2.49 40.14
C ALA A 9 34.71 -1.81 39.22
N ALA A 10 34.46 -1.78 37.91
CA ALA A 10 35.30 -1.11 36.93
C ALA A 10 35.30 0.41 37.16
N LEU A 11 34.14 1.01 37.50
CA LEU A 11 34.04 2.40 37.86
C LEU A 11 34.81 2.74 39.14
N GLY A 12 34.76 1.88 40.12
CA GLY A 12 35.57 1.99 41.37
C GLY A 12 37.07 2.06 41.09
N LEU A 13 37.58 1.11 40.31
CA LEU A 13 38.99 1.06 39.91
C LEU A 13 39.42 2.31 39.11
N LEU A 14 38.54 2.84 38.25
CA LEU A 14 38.86 4.08 37.52
C LEU A 14 38.97 5.26 38.46
N ARG A 15 38.07 5.39 39.45
CA ARG A 15 38.11 6.43 40.46
C ARG A 15 39.33 6.37 41.35
N GLU A 16 39.74 5.20 41.76
CA GLU A 16 40.96 4.99 42.57
C GLU A 16 42.23 5.52 41.87
N VAL A 17 42.28 5.44 40.54
CA VAL A 17 43.42 5.98 39.76
C VAL A 17 43.16 7.42 39.24
N GLY A 18 42.11 8.10 39.70
CA GLY A 18 41.78 9.48 39.32
C GLY A 18 41.27 9.67 37.91
N VAL A 19 40.66 8.64 37.30
CA VAL A 19 40.11 8.70 35.95
C VAL A 19 38.58 8.83 36.01
N ASP A 20 38.06 10.05 36.11
CA ASP A 20 36.63 10.32 36.24
C ASP A 20 35.90 10.58 34.90
N SER A 21 36.65 10.80 33.82
CA SER A 21 36.09 11.14 32.51
C SER A 21 36.57 10.21 31.39
N ILE A 22 35.76 10.08 30.32
CA ILE A 22 36.15 9.39 29.11
C ILE A 22 37.38 10.00 28.47
N GLY A 23 37.47 11.36 28.46
CA GLY A 23 38.65 12.06 27.96
C GLY A 23 39.92 11.74 28.77
N GLY A 24 39.81 11.51 30.10
CA GLY A 24 40.91 11.01 30.92
C GLY A 24 41.33 9.61 30.50
N LEU A 25 40.37 8.73 30.26
CA LEU A 25 40.61 7.36 29.82
C LEU A 25 41.25 7.30 28.41
N LEU A 26 40.83 8.16 27.49
CA LEU A 26 41.42 8.24 26.16
C LEU A 26 42.87 8.74 26.11
N ARG A 27 43.35 9.41 27.17
CA ARG A 27 44.75 9.82 27.28
C ARG A 27 45.67 8.69 27.70
N LEU A 28 45.13 7.61 28.23
CA LEU A 28 45.92 6.43 28.63
C LEU A 28 46.26 5.59 27.39
N SER A 29 47.45 4.99 27.40
CA SER A 29 47.80 4.09 26.31
C SER A 29 46.95 2.83 26.37
N ALA A 30 46.65 2.24 25.19
CA ALA A 30 45.88 1.01 25.08
C ALA A 30 46.51 -0.13 25.92
N LYS A 31 47.86 -0.19 26.01
CA LYS A 31 48.61 -1.14 26.82
C LYS A 31 48.34 -0.93 28.30
N SER A 32 48.32 0.32 28.77
CA SER A 32 48.03 0.65 30.18
C SER A 32 46.60 0.29 30.55
N ILE A 33 45.64 0.48 29.64
CA ILE A 33 44.25 0.10 29.87
C ILE A 33 44.13 -1.42 29.98
N ALA A 34 44.75 -2.15 29.04
CA ALA A 34 44.67 -3.61 29.00
C ALA A 34 45.34 -4.32 30.21
N THR A 35 46.36 -3.68 30.80
CA THR A 35 47.08 -4.27 31.93
C THR A 35 46.47 -3.97 33.31
N ARG A 36 45.78 -2.84 33.44
CA ARG A 36 45.32 -2.35 34.76
C ARG A 36 43.82 -2.45 34.98
N PHE A 37 43.05 -2.57 33.90
CA PHE A 37 41.59 -2.60 33.97
C PHE A 37 41.01 -3.88 33.35
N PRO A 38 39.83 -4.29 33.77
CA PRO A 38 39.13 -5.40 33.14
C PRO A 38 38.98 -5.24 31.61
N PRO A 39 39.00 -6.32 30.82
CA PRO A 39 38.87 -6.27 29.36
C PRO A 39 37.61 -5.54 28.86
N LEU A 40 36.58 -5.49 29.70
CA LEU A 40 35.36 -4.76 29.46
C LEU A 40 35.62 -3.26 29.23
N VAL A 41 36.54 -2.62 29.98
CA VAL A 41 36.86 -1.19 29.86
C VAL A 41 37.44 -0.88 28.47
N ALA A 42 38.43 -1.70 28.02
CA ALA A 42 39.01 -1.54 26.70
C ALA A 42 37.98 -1.74 25.57
N ARG A 43 37.11 -2.74 25.72
CA ARG A 43 36.05 -3.04 24.78
C ARG A 43 35.05 -1.89 24.66
N ARG A 44 34.52 -1.40 25.78
CA ARG A 44 33.57 -0.29 25.79
C ARG A 44 34.15 1.02 25.26
N LEU A 45 35.45 1.25 25.51
CA LEU A 45 36.14 2.39 24.94
C LEU A 45 36.29 2.28 23.42
N ALA A 46 36.58 1.10 22.89
CA ALA A 46 36.66 0.83 21.46
C ALA A 46 35.28 0.94 20.76
N GLU A 47 34.22 0.48 21.42
CA GLU A 47 32.83 0.64 20.98
C GLU A 47 32.44 2.13 20.96
N PHE A 48 32.76 2.89 22.00
CA PHE A 48 32.52 4.32 22.09
C PHE A 48 33.27 5.13 21.03
N SER A 49 34.51 4.79 20.75
CA SER A 49 35.34 5.46 19.74
C SER A 49 35.00 5.06 18.29
N GLY A 50 34.09 4.10 18.09
CA GLY A 50 33.74 3.57 16.79
C GLY A 50 34.80 2.65 16.16
N SER A 51 35.89 2.35 16.88
CA SER A 51 36.93 1.42 16.41
C SER A 51 36.49 -0.06 16.45
N ARG A 52 35.42 -0.32 17.20
CA ARG A 52 34.72 -1.61 17.24
C ARG A 52 33.23 -1.39 17.11
N ALA A 53 32.56 -2.17 16.24
CA ALA A 53 31.11 -2.14 16.12
C ALA A 53 30.43 -2.63 17.41
N GLU A 54 29.52 -1.85 17.98
CA GLU A 54 28.65 -2.30 19.05
C GLU A 54 27.38 -2.92 18.40
N PRO A 55 27.15 -4.23 18.53
CA PRO A 55 25.89 -4.80 18.06
C PRO A 55 24.76 -4.29 18.94
N LEU A 56 23.90 -3.41 18.37
CA LEU A 56 22.66 -3.03 19.01
C LEU A 56 21.72 -4.24 18.96
N ALA A 57 21.45 -4.83 20.12
CA ALA A 57 20.35 -5.77 20.22
C ALA A 57 19.06 -4.98 19.97
N ALA A 58 18.43 -5.21 18.81
CA ALA A 58 17.08 -4.72 18.61
C ALA A 58 16.19 -5.32 19.73
N PRO A 59 15.33 -4.53 20.38
CA PRO A 59 14.36 -5.09 21.29
C PRO A 59 13.62 -6.18 20.54
N ALA A 60 13.41 -7.34 21.20
CA ALA A 60 12.58 -8.40 20.63
C ALA A 60 11.26 -7.76 20.22
N GLY A 61 10.93 -7.84 18.93
CA GLY A 61 9.66 -7.33 18.44
C GLY A 61 8.52 -7.97 19.24
N GLU A 62 7.45 -7.22 19.47
CA GLU A 62 6.28 -7.78 20.13
C GLU A 62 5.82 -9.01 19.32
N GLU A 63 5.76 -10.17 19.98
CA GLU A 63 5.28 -11.38 19.34
C GLU A 63 3.80 -11.19 18.98
N LEU A 64 3.52 -11.30 17.69
CA LEU A 64 2.16 -11.17 17.20
C LEU A 64 1.38 -12.43 17.56
N PRO A 65 0.06 -12.30 17.88
CA PRO A 65 -0.75 -13.44 18.26
C PRO A 65 -0.82 -14.49 17.16
N GLN A 66 -0.60 -15.73 17.57
CA GLN A 66 -0.75 -16.90 16.72
C GLN A 66 -1.44 -18.02 17.49
N ALA A 67 -2.18 -18.86 16.78
CA ALA A 67 -2.84 -20.02 17.34
C ALA A 67 -2.90 -21.15 16.31
N ALA A 68 -2.81 -22.38 16.77
CA ALA A 68 -2.88 -23.55 15.92
C ALA A 68 -3.79 -24.63 16.53
N HIS A 69 -4.31 -25.48 15.68
CA HIS A 69 -5.10 -26.66 16.04
C HIS A 69 -4.66 -27.82 15.17
N ALA A 70 -4.19 -28.88 15.79
CA ALA A 70 -3.94 -30.15 15.15
C ALA A 70 -5.17 -31.06 15.29
N PHE A 71 -5.51 -31.77 14.25
CA PHE A 71 -6.59 -32.77 14.28
C PHE A 71 -6.03 -34.10 14.75
N ASP A 72 -6.76 -34.80 15.61
CA ASP A 72 -6.38 -36.14 16.08
C ASP A 72 -6.27 -37.14 14.92
N PHE A 73 -7.10 -36.94 13.89
CA PHE A 73 -7.07 -37.67 12.64
C PHE A 73 -7.07 -36.68 11.47
N PRO A 74 -6.24 -36.90 10.43
CA PRO A 74 -6.24 -36.06 9.26
C PRO A 74 -7.61 -36.02 8.60
N LEU A 75 -8.04 -34.83 8.21
CA LEU A 75 -9.29 -34.62 7.53
C LEU A 75 -9.14 -34.89 6.02
N ALA A 76 -9.80 -35.92 5.50
CA ALA A 76 -9.81 -36.25 4.09
C ALA A 76 -10.64 -35.27 3.26
N ALA A 77 -10.27 -35.04 2.00
CA ALA A 77 -10.97 -34.13 1.09
C ALA A 77 -12.46 -34.49 0.93
N GLY A 78 -13.34 -33.48 1.07
CA GLY A 78 -14.78 -33.61 0.95
C GLY A 78 -15.52 -32.39 1.51
N ASP A 79 -16.82 -32.27 1.30
CA ASP A 79 -17.61 -31.13 1.74
C ASP A 79 -17.61 -30.95 3.28
N ALA A 80 -17.56 -32.03 4.02
CA ALA A 80 -17.51 -32.02 5.50
C ALA A 80 -16.21 -31.40 6.06
N ILE A 81 -15.10 -31.53 5.35
CA ILE A 81 -13.82 -30.95 5.75
C ILE A 81 -13.91 -29.42 5.82
N ARG A 82 -14.64 -28.83 4.87
CA ARG A 82 -14.76 -27.38 4.76
C ARG A 82 -15.41 -26.79 6.01
N ALA A 83 -16.52 -27.36 6.44
CA ALA A 83 -17.21 -26.91 7.64
C ALA A 83 -16.35 -27.07 8.90
N ALA A 84 -15.60 -28.17 9.01
CA ALA A 84 -14.68 -28.39 10.12
C ALA A 84 -13.54 -27.37 10.15
N ILE A 85 -12.90 -27.11 8.99
CA ILE A 85 -11.85 -26.10 8.85
C ILE A 85 -12.39 -24.71 9.18
N ASP A 86 -13.57 -24.34 8.67
CA ASP A 86 -14.20 -23.05 8.94
C ASP A 86 -14.48 -22.82 10.43
N ALA A 87 -14.98 -23.83 11.13
CA ALA A 87 -15.23 -23.75 12.57
C ALA A 87 -13.93 -23.59 13.38
N VAL A 88 -12.87 -24.31 12.98
CA VAL A 88 -11.55 -24.20 13.62
C VAL A 88 -10.95 -22.81 13.34
N ILE A 89 -11.00 -22.31 12.10
CA ILE A 89 -10.51 -20.97 11.75
C ILE A 89 -11.22 -19.90 12.60
N GLU A 90 -12.54 -19.96 12.72
CA GLU A 90 -13.31 -18.99 13.50
C GLU A 90 -12.84 -18.95 14.97
N ARG A 91 -12.62 -20.12 15.57
CA ARG A 91 -12.11 -20.24 16.94
C ARG A 91 -10.68 -19.70 17.06
N LEU A 92 -9.79 -20.03 16.13
CA LEU A 92 -8.39 -19.57 16.15
C LEU A 92 -8.29 -18.07 15.93
N VAL A 93 -9.09 -17.51 15.02
CA VAL A 93 -9.19 -16.06 14.82
C VAL A 93 -9.64 -15.38 16.10
N ALA A 94 -10.65 -15.92 16.80
CA ALA A 94 -11.11 -15.36 18.07
C ALA A 94 -9.99 -15.35 19.12
N VAL A 95 -9.22 -16.43 19.25
CA VAL A 95 -8.07 -16.51 20.16
C VAL A 95 -7.01 -15.47 19.82
N CYS A 96 -6.67 -15.30 18.53
CA CYS A 96 -5.66 -14.34 18.10
C CYS A 96 -6.10 -12.89 18.29
N VAL A 97 -7.38 -12.59 18.11
CA VAL A 97 -7.90 -11.21 18.10
C VAL A 97 -8.24 -10.70 19.50
N ALA A 98 -8.62 -11.57 20.44
CA ALA A 98 -9.00 -11.19 21.79
C ALA A 98 -7.92 -10.33 22.52
N PRO A 99 -6.64 -10.70 22.54
CA PRO A 99 -5.60 -9.90 23.17
C PRO A 99 -5.34 -8.55 22.45
N LEU A 100 -5.57 -8.47 21.15
CA LEU A 100 -5.47 -7.23 20.38
C LEU A 100 -6.62 -6.29 20.74
N ALA A 101 -7.84 -6.79 20.78
CA ALA A 101 -9.01 -6.00 21.15
C ALA A 101 -8.87 -5.38 22.55
N ALA A 102 -8.34 -6.12 23.51
CA ALA A 102 -8.09 -5.63 24.86
C ALA A 102 -7.10 -4.43 24.91
N ARG A 103 -6.24 -4.30 23.88
CA ARG A 103 -5.28 -3.20 23.73
C ARG A 103 -5.76 -2.08 22.79
N GLY A 104 -7.02 -2.12 22.34
CA GLY A 104 -7.54 -1.18 21.33
C GLY A 104 -6.91 -1.37 19.94
N GLN A 105 -6.36 -2.55 19.68
CA GLN A 105 -5.74 -2.93 18.42
C GLN A 105 -6.62 -3.92 17.65
N GLY A 106 -6.33 -4.07 16.36
CA GLY A 106 -6.95 -5.07 15.50
C GLY A 106 -5.97 -5.59 14.45
N ALA A 107 -6.33 -6.67 13.81
CA ALA A 107 -5.56 -7.24 12.73
C ALA A 107 -5.67 -6.39 11.45
N LEU A 108 -4.54 -6.08 10.82
CA LEU A 108 -4.42 -5.51 9.48
C LEU A 108 -4.08 -6.58 8.44
N ALA A 109 -3.43 -7.66 8.87
CA ALA A 109 -3.15 -8.82 8.04
C ALA A 109 -3.16 -10.09 8.87
N LEU A 110 -3.76 -11.12 8.31
CA LEU A 110 -3.81 -12.49 8.84
C LEU A 110 -3.22 -13.43 7.81
N GLN A 111 -2.53 -14.44 8.29
CA GLN A 111 -2.11 -15.58 7.49
C GLN A 111 -2.75 -16.84 8.09
N VAL A 112 -3.40 -17.64 7.26
CA VAL A 112 -3.92 -18.95 7.61
C VAL A 112 -3.12 -19.99 6.87
N ARG A 113 -2.59 -20.98 7.61
CA ARG A 113 -1.86 -22.11 7.07
C ARG A 113 -2.63 -23.40 7.33
N LEU A 114 -2.86 -24.15 6.26
CA LEU A 114 -3.41 -25.50 6.34
C LEU A 114 -2.24 -26.46 6.14
N GLU A 115 -1.84 -27.12 7.21
CA GLU A 115 -0.75 -28.09 7.20
C GLU A 115 -1.29 -29.42 6.67
N ARG A 116 -0.60 -29.98 5.70
CA ARG A 116 -0.97 -31.27 5.15
C ARG A 116 -0.54 -32.40 6.08
N ALA A 117 -1.33 -33.46 6.15
CA ALA A 117 -0.93 -34.66 6.85
C ALA A 117 0.20 -35.36 6.11
N ASN A 118 1.26 -35.71 6.84
CA ASN A 118 2.39 -36.46 6.30
C ASN A 118 2.00 -37.93 6.18
N GLY A 119 1.56 -38.36 5.01
CA GLY A 119 1.42 -39.77 4.67
C GLY A 119 2.72 -40.32 4.09
N PRO A 120 3.00 -41.63 4.21
CA PRO A 120 4.25 -42.27 3.76
C PRO A 120 4.50 -42.18 2.24
N LEU A 121 3.54 -41.67 1.47
CA LEU A 121 3.60 -41.58 0.00
C LEU A 121 3.37 -40.16 -0.55
N ILE A 122 3.31 -39.12 0.32
CA ILE A 122 3.03 -37.74 -0.12
C ILE A 122 4.34 -36.98 -0.22
N PHE A 123 4.78 -36.68 -1.42
CA PHE A 123 6.00 -35.92 -1.73
C PHE A 123 5.83 -34.40 -1.64
N ASP A 124 4.60 -33.88 -1.64
CA ASP A 124 4.31 -32.46 -1.54
C ASP A 124 3.70 -32.13 -0.17
N THR A 125 4.59 -31.77 0.76
CA THR A 125 4.25 -31.40 2.15
C THR A 125 4.09 -29.90 2.35
N ALA A 126 4.17 -29.09 1.30
CA ALA A 126 4.05 -27.66 1.42
C ALA A 126 2.66 -27.27 1.95
N PRO A 127 2.57 -26.41 2.98
CA PRO A 127 1.30 -25.96 3.52
C PRO A 127 0.55 -25.10 2.50
N ILE A 128 -0.78 -25.14 2.58
CA ILE A 128 -1.61 -24.19 1.85
C ILE A 128 -1.64 -22.89 2.66
N VAL A 129 -1.11 -21.81 2.09
CA VAL A 129 -1.03 -20.51 2.75
C VAL A 129 -2.06 -19.55 2.15
N ILE A 130 -2.83 -18.93 3.02
CA ILE A 130 -3.89 -17.98 2.68
C ILE A 130 -3.60 -16.66 3.38
N ASP A 131 -3.27 -15.63 2.61
CA ASP A 131 -3.03 -14.29 3.11
C ASP A 131 -4.28 -13.43 2.98
N VAL A 132 -4.67 -12.82 4.10
CA VAL A 132 -5.79 -11.88 4.19
C VAL A 132 -5.27 -10.56 4.69
N GLY A 133 -5.40 -9.52 3.87
CA GLY A 133 -5.04 -8.16 4.26
C GLY A 133 -6.27 -7.26 4.27
N LEU A 134 -6.34 -6.36 5.24
CA LEU A 134 -7.41 -5.39 5.42
C LEU A 134 -6.92 -3.98 5.11
N PHE A 135 -7.83 -3.08 4.74
CA PHE A 135 -7.53 -1.66 4.60
C PHE A 135 -7.61 -0.91 5.94
N ARG A 136 -8.32 -1.48 6.92
CA ARG A 136 -8.42 -0.96 8.29
C ARG A 136 -8.23 -2.08 9.30
N ALA A 137 -7.63 -1.76 10.44
CA ALA A 137 -7.49 -2.71 11.51
C ALA A 137 -8.87 -3.13 12.03
N SER A 138 -9.09 -4.44 12.18
CA SER A 138 -10.34 -5.00 12.67
C SER A 138 -10.10 -6.00 13.80
N ALA A 139 -10.91 -5.91 14.84
CA ALA A 139 -10.99 -6.89 15.91
C ALA A 139 -12.30 -7.69 15.86
N VAL A 140 -13.10 -7.54 14.81
CA VAL A 140 -14.38 -8.22 14.63
C VAL A 140 -14.15 -9.60 14.04
N VAL A 141 -14.27 -10.64 14.87
CA VAL A 141 -14.03 -12.05 14.50
C VAL A 141 -14.80 -12.45 13.24
N ARG A 142 -16.12 -12.16 13.19
CA ARG A 142 -16.96 -12.49 12.05
C ARG A 142 -16.44 -11.89 10.74
N HIS A 143 -16.06 -10.61 10.76
CA HIS A 143 -15.53 -9.95 9.57
C HIS A 143 -14.23 -10.62 9.06
N LEU A 144 -13.31 -10.90 9.98
CA LEU A 144 -12.04 -11.55 9.66
C LEU A 144 -12.24 -12.97 9.11
N THR A 145 -13.13 -13.74 9.75
CA THR A 145 -13.47 -15.10 9.32
C THR A 145 -14.13 -15.09 7.93
N ASP A 146 -15.05 -14.15 7.67
CA ASP A 146 -15.68 -14.01 6.35
C ASP A 146 -14.66 -13.71 5.25
N LEU A 147 -13.66 -12.88 5.53
CA LEU A 147 -12.58 -12.59 4.58
C LEU A 147 -11.69 -13.82 4.32
N VAL A 148 -11.38 -14.60 5.37
CA VAL A 148 -10.66 -15.87 5.22
C VAL A 148 -11.46 -16.84 4.35
N ARG A 149 -12.76 -16.99 4.60
CA ARG A 149 -13.67 -17.84 3.83
C ARG A 149 -13.68 -17.45 2.35
N LEU A 150 -13.81 -16.15 2.03
CA LEU A 150 -13.76 -15.63 0.65
C LEU A 150 -12.47 -16.00 -0.10
N ARG A 151 -11.36 -16.08 0.61
CA ARG A 151 -10.08 -16.51 0.03
C ARG A 151 -9.99 -18.02 -0.07
N LEU A 152 -10.41 -18.72 0.96
CA LEU A 152 -10.42 -20.17 1.03
C LEU A 152 -11.31 -20.80 -0.05
N ASP A 153 -12.43 -20.14 -0.45
CA ASP A 153 -13.32 -20.57 -1.53
C ASP A 153 -12.63 -20.66 -2.90
N ARG A 154 -11.51 -20.00 -3.07
CA ARG A 154 -10.71 -20.02 -4.30
C ARG A 154 -9.58 -21.03 -4.28
N VAL A 155 -9.32 -21.61 -3.13
CA VAL A 155 -8.24 -22.55 -2.92
C VAL A 155 -8.77 -23.96 -3.04
N ARG A 156 -8.17 -24.73 -3.92
CA ARG A 156 -8.46 -26.16 -3.98
C ARG A 156 -7.67 -26.87 -2.87
N ILE A 157 -8.38 -27.39 -1.90
CA ILE A 157 -7.79 -28.22 -0.85
C ILE A 157 -7.58 -29.60 -1.43
N ALA A 158 -6.33 -29.94 -1.75
CA ALA A 158 -5.96 -31.25 -2.23
C ALA A 158 -5.19 -32.00 -1.13
N GLY A 159 -5.54 -33.26 -0.92
CA GLY A 159 -4.95 -34.10 0.11
C GLY A 159 -5.61 -33.93 1.49
N GLU A 160 -5.02 -34.59 2.48
CA GLU A 160 -5.49 -34.58 3.85
C GLU A 160 -4.88 -33.42 4.64
N ILE A 161 -5.69 -32.78 5.49
CA ILE A 161 -5.25 -31.68 6.36
C ILE A 161 -5.08 -32.21 7.77
N GLY A 162 -3.88 -32.06 8.34
CA GLY A 162 -3.51 -32.49 9.69
C GLY A 162 -3.60 -31.37 10.73
N ALA A 163 -3.42 -30.10 10.33
CA ALA A 163 -3.50 -28.97 11.25
C ALA A 163 -3.91 -27.68 10.53
N VAL A 164 -4.42 -26.74 11.32
CA VAL A 164 -4.73 -25.35 10.89
C VAL A 164 -4.02 -24.41 11.85
N ALA A 165 -3.29 -23.43 11.29
CA ALA A 165 -2.70 -22.36 12.06
C ALA A 165 -3.17 -21.00 11.55
N VAL A 166 -3.38 -20.07 12.48
CA VAL A 166 -3.73 -18.67 12.20
C VAL A 166 -2.68 -17.79 12.88
N GLU A 167 -2.12 -16.89 12.12
CA GLU A 167 -1.12 -15.92 12.58
C GLU A 167 -1.57 -14.51 12.21
N VAL A 168 -1.45 -13.57 13.13
CA VAL A 168 -1.59 -12.15 12.87
C VAL A 168 -0.25 -11.63 12.35
N VAL A 169 -0.21 -11.17 11.11
CA VAL A 169 1.03 -10.71 10.45
C VAL A 169 1.26 -9.21 10.65
N ALA A 170 0.17 -8.45 10.77
CA ALA A 170 0.24 -7.02 11.00
C ALA A 170 -0.94 -6.54 11.87
N VAL A 171 -0.66 -5.57 12.73
CA VAL A 171 -1.64 -4.97 13.64
C VAL A 171 -1.69 -3.47 13.45
N GLY A 172 -2.80 -2.86 13.85
CA GLY A 172 -2.97 -1.42 13.88
C GLY A 172 -4.02 -1.01 14.91
N PRO A 173 -4.10 0.30 15.22
CA PRO A 173 -5.12 0.80 16.12
C PRO A 173 -6.51 0.62 15.49
N VAL A 174 -7.47 0.21 16.31
CA VAL A 174 -8.90 0.22 15.92
C VAL A 174 -9.43 1.62 16.16
N ASP A 175 -10.08 2.20 15.14
CA ASP A 175 -10.73 3.50 15.27
C ASP A 175 -11.93 3.39 16.23
N CYS A 176 -11.68 3.58 17.52
CA CYS A 176 -12.71 3.70 18.53
C CYS A 176 -13.27 5.12 18.50
N ARG A 177 -14.37 5.35 17.80
CA ARG A 177 -15.11 6.61 17.89
C ARG A 177 -16.22 6.45 18.90
N GLN A 178 -16.28 7.34 19.89
CA GLN A 178 -17.42 7.43 20.78
C GLN A 178 -18.63 7.87 19.94
N ARG A 179 -19.69 7.05 19.98
CA ARG A 179 -20.96 7.41 19.34
C ARG A 179 -21.56 8.62 20.07
N SER A 180 -22.06 9.59 19.32
CA SER A 180 -22.84 10.67 19.90
C SER A 180 -24.14 10.13 20.46
N LEU A 181 -24.43 10.46 21.72
CA LEU A 181 -25.64 9.98 22.40
C LEU A 181 -26.92 10.60 21.82
N PHE A 182 -26.81 11.77 21.18
CA PHE A 182 -27.93 12.62 20.75
C PHE A 182 -28.05 12.86 19.25
N ALA A 183 -27.04 12.51 18.48
CA ALA A 183 -27.10 12.60 17.03
C ALA A 183 -26.97 11.19 16.45
N GLY A 184 -27.96 10.78 15.65
CA GLY A 184 -27.84 9.59 14.81
C GLY A 184 -26.68 9.78 13.83
N ASP A 185 -25.50 9.33 14.23
CA ASP A 185 -24.24 9.56 13.46
C ASP A 185 -24.15 8.54 12.32
N GLN A 186 -25.12 8.64 11.38
CA GLN A 186 -25.21 7.81 10.18
C GLN A 186 -23.92 7.85 9.34
N ARG A 187 -23.11 8.93 9.47
CA ARG A 187 -21.86 9.05 8.73
C ARG A 187 -20.72 8.20 9.31
N ALA A 188 -20.72 7.97 10.62
CA ALA A 188 -19.71 7.14 11.29
C ALA A 188 -19.93 5.66 11.01
N ASP A 189 -21.20 5.21 11.06
CA ASP A 189 -21.58 3.85 10.72
C ASP A 189 -21.29 3.56 9.24
N GLY A 190 -21.59 4.49 8.34
CA GLY A 190 -21.27 4.36 6.91
C GLY A 190 -19.78 4.19 6.59
N ALA A 191 -18.89 4.83 7.34
CA ALA A 191 -17.44 4.68 7.10
C ALA A 191 -16.91 3.28 7.48
N ALA A 192 -17.48 2.64 8.53
CA ALA A 192 -17.12 1.28 8.91
C ALA A 192 -17.69 0.26 7.90
N GLU A 193 -18.93 0.47 7.45
CA GLU A 193 -19.56 -0.36 6.42
C GLU A 193 -18.81 -0.29 5.08
N VAL A 194 -18.40 0.90 4.65
CA VAL A 194 -17.58 1.09 3.46
C VAL A 194 -16.24 0.37 3.61
N GLY A 195 -15.58 0.44 4.77
CA GLY A 195 -14.34 -0.30 5.04
C GLY A 195 -14.53 -1.80 4.86
N THR A 196 -15.59 -2.36 5.44
CA THR A 196 -15.96 -3.78 5.30
C THR A 196 -16.23 -4.16 3.85
N LEU A 197 -16.94 -3.31 3.10
CA LEU A 197 -17.20 -3.53 1.68
C LEU A 197 -15.90 -3.53 0.86
N LEU A 198 -15.01 -2.57 1.09
CA LEU A 198 -13.72 -2.49 0.40
C LEU A 198 -12.85 -3.72 0.66
N ASP A 199 -12.80 -4.21 1.90
CA ASP A 199 -12.08 -5.44 2.25
C ASP A 199 -12.67 -6.66 1.52
N ARG A 200 -14.00 -6.78 1.46
CA ARG A 200 -14.68 -7.86 0.72
C ARG A 200 -14.42 -7.78 -0.79
N LEU A 201 -14.45 -6.58 -1.38
CA LEU A 201 -14.12 -6.37 -2.78
C LEU A 201 -12.66 -6.73 -3.06
N ALA A 202 -11.73 -6.30 -2.21
CA ALA A 202 -10.32 -6.67 -2.31
C ALA A 202 -10.09 -8.17 -2.14
N GLY A 203 -10.87 -8.81 -1.28
CA GLY A 203 -10.92 -10.26 -1.13
C GLY A 203 -11.30 -10.98 -2.43
N ARG A 204 -12.26 -10.42 -3.18
CA ARG A 204 -12.75 -11.00 -4.45
C ARG A 204 -11.95 -10.62 -5.68
N LEU A 205 -11.54 -9.37 -5.81
CA LEU A 205 -10.93 -8.82 -7.02
C LEU A 205 -9.40 -8.79 -6.96
N GLY A 206 -8.85 -8.89 -5.74
CA GLY A 206 -7.44 -8.62 -5.45
C GLY A 206 -7.25 -7.19 -4.93
N ARG A 207 -6.27 -6.98 -4.04
CA ARG A 207 -6.02 -5.66 -3.42
C ARG A 207 -5.66 -4.58 -4.44
N GLY A 208 -4.98 -4.94 -5.51
CA GLY A 208 -4.61 -4.00 -6.57
C GLY A 208 -5.78 -3.47 -7.40
N ALA A 209 -6.92 -4.16 -7.39
CA ALA A 209 -8.12 -3.73 -8.10
C ALA A 209 -8.98 -2.71 -7.32
N VAL A 210 -8.69 -2.53 -6.02
CA VAL A 210 -9.42 -1.60 -5.14
C VAL A 210 -8.48 -0.51 -4.69
N PHE A 211 -8.68 0.69 -5.19
CA PHE A 211 -7.82 1.84 -4.91
C PHE A 211 -8.62 3.14 -4.81
N GLU A 212 -8.02 4.12 -4.17
CA GLU A 212 -8.50 5.48 -4.09
C GLU A 212 -7.66 6.36 -5.05
N PRO A 213 -8.27 7.07 -6.00
CA PRO A 213 -7.52 8.00 -6.84
C PRO A 213 -7.09 9.21 -6.01
N ARG A 214 -5.79 9.44 -5.91
CA ARG A 214 -5.23 10.64 -5.28
C ARG A 214 -4.74 11.61 -6.32
N PRO A 215 -5.23 12.85 -6.34
CA PRO A 215 -4.75 13.88 -7.24
C PRO A 215 -3.25 14.15 -7.04
N VAL A 216 -2.56 14.34 -8.13
CA VAL A 216 -1.15 14.74 -8.18
C VAL A 216 -1.08 16.05 -8.95
N ALA A 217 -0.20 16.96 -8.53
CA ALA A 217 0.03 18.22 -9.21
C ALA A 217 0.86 17.98 -10.48
N ASP A 218 0.21 17.40 -11.49
CA ASP A 218 0.78 17.21 -12.83
C ASP A 218 -0.17 17.76 -13.87
N SER A 219 0.38 18.45 -14.88
CA SER A 219 -0.39 19.02 -15.98
C SER A 219 -0.88 17.96 -16.97
N GLN A 220 -0.21 16.82 -17.05
CA GLN A 220 -0.62 15.71 -17.91
C GLN A 220 -1.78 14.94 -17.25
N PRO A 221 -2.94 14.81 -17.93
CA PRO A 221 -4.09 14.12 -17.36
C PRO A 221 -3.80 12.68 -16.92
N GLU A 222 -2.97 11.97 -17.68
CA GLU A 222 -2.57 10.60 -17.38
C GLU A 222 -1.72 10.47 -16.11
N HIS A 223 -1.08 11.55 -15.65
CA HIS A 223 -0.25 11.63 -14.45
C HIS A 223 -0.87 12.49 -13.34
N ALA A 224 -2.07 13.02 -13.57
CA ALA A 224 -2.74 13.91 -12.63
C ALA A 224 -3.31 13.19 -11.40
N TRP A 225 -3.25 11.89 -11.36
CA TRP A 225 -3.64 11.07 -10.21
C TRP A 225 -2.80 9.81 -10.10
N ILE A 226 -2.74 9.25 -8.91
CA ILE A 226 -2.12 7.96 -8.61
C ILE A 226 -3.11 7.06 -7.87
N ALA A 227 -3.02 5.77 -8.12
CA ALA A 227 -3.76 4.78 -7.34
C ALA A 227 -3.12 4.66 -5.95
N ALA A 228 -3.90 4.89 -4.90
CA ALA A 228 -3.48 4.74 -3.53
C ALA A 228 -4.38 3.72 -2.81
N PRO A 229 -3.88 3.01 -1.79
CA PRO A 229 -4.74 2.17 -0.99
C PRO A 229 -5.86 2.98 -0.34
N PRO A 230 -7.11 2.49 -0.30
CA PRO A 230 -8.20 3.18 0.36
C PRO A 230 -7.89 3.46 1.83
N GLY A 231 -8.30 4.63 2.33
CA GLY A 231 -8.10 5.03 3.73
C GLY A 231 -6.71 5.57 4.10
N GLY A 232 -5.81 5.76 3.13
CA GLY A 232 -4.52 6.42 3.36
C GLY A 232 -3.50 5.64 4.19
N LEU A 233 -3.74 4.37 4.44
CA LEU A 233 -2.82 3.50 5.18
C LEU A 233 -1.66 3.06 4.28
N PRO A 234 -0.42 2.98 4.83
CA PRO A 234 0.68 2.37 4.11
C PRO A 234 0.32 0.92 3.76
N ALA A 235 0.65 0.50 2.56
CA ALA A 235 0.50 -0.89 2.15
C ALA A 235 1.39 -1.77 3.04
N GLY A 236 0.85 -2.24 4.16
CA GLY A 236 1.48 -3.19 5.05
C GLY A 236 1.36 -4.60 4.45
N GLY A 237 2.34 -4.99 3.71
CA GLY A 237 2.54 -6.34 3.19
C GLY A 237 3.90 -6.38 2.53
N ARG A 238 4.75 -7.30 2.93
CA ARG A 238 6.03 -7.58 2.26
C ARG A 238 5.75 -7.83 0.78
N GLN A 239 5.91 -6.81 -0.05
CA GLN A 239 6.10 -7.03 -1.48
C GLN A 239 7.55 -7.48 -1.68
N ALA A 240 7.71 -8.77 -1.92
CA ALA A 240 8.92 -9.28 -2.55
C ALA A 240 9.02 -8.64 -3.96
N GLY A 241 10.07 -7.87 -4.15
CA GLY A 241 10.73 -7.62 -5.42
C GLY A 241 9.92 -7.01 -6.56
N ALA A 242 9.84 -5.68 -6.60
CA ALA A 242 9.98 -4.93 -7.85
C ALA A 242 10.44 -3.52 -7.47
N GLY A 243 11.69 -3.22 -7.79
CA GLY A 243 12.29 -1.91 -7.53
C GLY A 243 11.55 -0.82 -8.26
N CYS A 244 10.92 0.05 -7.51
CA CYS A 244 10.54 1.37 -7.94
C CYS A 244 11.10 2.32 -6.88
N GLU A 245 12.25 2.90 -7.19
CA GLU A 245 12.86 3.96 -6.40
C GLU A 245 11.87 5.13 -6.30
N GLN A 246 11.38 5.36 -5.10
CA GLN A 246 10.62 6.57 -4.80
C GLN A 246 11.63 7.72 -4.60
N PRO A 247 11.51 8.82 -5.34
CA PRO A 247 12.29 10.01 -5.05
C PRO A 247 11.88 10.59 -3.68
N ALA A 248 12.90 10.96 -2.91
CA ALA A 248 12.81 11.59 -1.60
C ALA A 248 11.78 12.74 -1.58
N ARG A 249 10.96 12.77 -0.55
CA ARG A 249 9.86 13.71 -0.43
C ARG A 249 10.05 14.73 0.64
N ASP A 250 9.96 15.97 0.18
CA ASP A 250 9.71 17.13 1.02
C ASP A 250 8.41 16.99 1.83
N ARG A 251 8.53 17.21 3.13
CA ARG A 251 7.41 17.38 4.05
C ARG A 251 6.66 18.65 3.68
N VAL A 252 5.63 18.56 2.89
CA VAL A 252 4.68 19.67 2.71
C VAL A 252 3.82 19.78 3.97
N ARG A 253 3.97 20.91 4.65
CA ARG A 253 3.21 21.31 5.84
C ARG A 253 1.71 21.24 5.55
N ARG A 254 0.97 20.55 6.40
CA ARG A 254 -0.48 20.68 6.51
C ARG A 254 -0.79 22.08 7.08
N ASN A 255 -1.14 23.02 6.23
CA ASN A 255 -1.96 24.18 6.60
C ASN A 255 -2.43 24.88 5.32
N GLY A 256 -3.73 25.00 5.17
CA GLY A 256 -4.41 25.68 4.07
C GLY A 256 -4.89 24.69 3.01
N ALA A 257 -6.21 24.70 2.80
CA ALA A 257 -6.80 24.10 1.61
C ALA A 257 -6.18 24.82 0.40
N VAL A 258 -5.12 24.25 -0.15
CA VAL A 258 -4.61 24.65 -1.45
C VAL A 258 -5.72 24.27 -2.41
N ALA A 259 -6.41 25.29 -2.94
CA ALA A 259 -7.34 25.11 -4.04
C ALA A 259 -6.59 24.26 -5.07
N SER A 260 -7.13 23.07 -5.37
CA SER A 260 -6.54 22.17 -6.36
C SER A 260 -6.27 22.99 -7.61
N PRO A 261 -5.06 23.03 -8.18
CA PRO A 261 -4.78 23.73 -9.41
C PRO A 261 -5.71 23.27 -10.56
N HIS A 262 -6.42 22.17 -10.36
CA HIS A 262 -7.41 21.62 -11.27
C HIS A 262 -8.79 22.29 -11.17
N ALA A 263 -9.05 23.15 -10.18
CA ALA A 263 -10.33 23.90 -10.10
C ALA A 263 -10.51 24.88 -11.27
N ALA A 264 -9.41 25.32 -11.90
CA ALA A 264 -9.41 26.16 -13.09
C ALA A 264 -9.34 25.35 -14.40
N ALA A 265 -9.00 24.07 -14.36
CA ALA A 265 -9.05 23.21 -15.52
C ALA A 265 -10.50 22.90 -15.86
N GLY A 266 -10.90 23.10 -17.12
CA GLY A 266 -12.24 22.78 -17.62
C GLY A 266 -12.65 21.35 -17.24
N ARG A 267 -13.94 21.02 -17.36
CA ARG A 267 -14.45 19.69 -17.05
C ARG A 267 -13.65 18.62 -17.79
N ARG A 268 -13.07 17.69 -17.04
CA ARG A 268 -12.37 16.52 -17.57
C ARG A 268 -13.34 15.37 -17.75
N PRO A 269 -13.18 14.51 -18.77
CA PRO A 269 -13.99 13.30 -18.92
C PRO A 269 -13.73 12.34 -17.76
N LEU A 270 -14.78 11.64 -17.31
CA LEU A 270 -14.67 10.61 -16.29
C LEU A 270 -14.02 9.33 -16.83
N TRP A 271 -14.14 9.10 -18.13
CA TRP A 271 -13.54 7.94 -18.79
C TRP A 271 -12.43 8.38 -19.76
N MET A 272 -11.23 7.86 -19.56
CA MET A 272 -10.08 8.04 -20.44
C MET A 272 -9.48 6.68 -20.78
N PRO A 273 -9.18 6.40 -22.05
CA PRO A 273 -8.46 5.18 -22.42
C PRO A 273 -7.06 5.19 -21.81
N PRO A 274 -6.48 4.02 -21.48
CA PRO A 274 -5.12 3.91 -20.91
C PRO A 274 -4.04 4.54 -21.80
N LYS A 275 -4.29 4.57 -23.10
CA LYS A 275 -3.47 5.27 -24.10
C LYS A 275 -4.39 6.05 -25.02
N PRO A 276 -4.04 7.30 -25.39
CA PRO A 276 -4.80 8.07 -26.36
C PRO A 276 -4.94 7.31 -27.69
N VAL A 277 -6.14 7.30 -28.22
CA VAL A 277 -6.46 6.62 -29.49
C VAL A 277 -6.24 7.60 -30.64
N ARG A 278 -5.39 7.24 -31.59
CA ARG A 278 -5.15 8.07 -32.77
C ARG A 278 -6.40 8.14 -33.64
N LEU A 279 -6.77 9.35 -34.03
CA LEU A 279 -7.87 9.59 -34.94
C LEU A 279 -7.34 9.62 -36.38
N GLU A 280 -8.07 8.99 -37.28
CA GLU A 280 -7.79 9.10 -38.70
C GLU A 280 -8.50 10.35 -39.25
N PRO A 281 -7.75 11.33 -39.81
CA PRO A 281 -8.36 12.43 -40.50
C PRO A 281 -9.07 11.91 -41.74
N LEU A 282 -10.38 12.18 -41.85
CA LEU A 282 -11.09 11.88 -43.08
C LEU A 282 -10.57 12.82 -44.18
N ARG A 283 -9.99 12.24 -45.22
CA ARG A 283 -9.68 12.92 -46.45
C ARG A 283 -10.96 13.24 -47.21
N ALA A 284 -11.67 14.27 -46.76
CA ALA A 284 -12.64 14.96 -47.61
C ALA A 284 -12.05 16.35 -47.80
N GLY A 285 -11.52 16.57 -48.97
CA GLY A 285 -11.14 17.91 -49.38
C GLY A 285 -12.28 18.86 -49.11
N LEU A 286 -11.96 20.11 -48.76
CA LEU A 286 -12.88 21.23 -48.61
C LEU A 286 -13.61 21.36 -47.27
N LEU A 287 -12.92 21.56 -46.23
CA LEU A 287 -13.30 22.48 -45.16
C LEU A 287 -12.30 22.35 -44.02
N ALA A 288 -11.10 22.73 -44.26
CA ALA A 288 -10.17 23.07 -43.20
C ALA A 288 -10.72 24.33 -42.54
N VAL A 289 -11.47 24.14 -41.45
CA VAL A 289 -11.47 25.15 -40.43
C VAL A 289 -10.02 25.38 -40.10
N ALA A 290 -9.59 26.61 -40.02
CA ALA A 290 -8.20 27.08 -39.85
C ALA A 290 -7.14 26.02 -39.52
N PRO A 291 -5.92 26.10 -40.06
CA PRO A 291 -4.90 25.03 -39.92
C PRO A 291 -4.67 24.54 -38.50
N ASP A 292 -5.11 25.32 -37.51
CA ASP A 292 -4.93 25.09 -36.07
C ASP A 292 -6.23 24.80 -35.29
N GLY A 293 -7.36 24.68 -35.98
CA GLY A 293 -8.67 24.43 -35.38
C GLY A 293 -8.97 22.95 -35.09
N PRO A 294 -10.08 22.67 -34.36
CA PRO A 294 -10.57 21.31 -34.12
C PRO A 294 -11.04 20.67 -35.42
N PRO A 295 -11.08 19.32 -35.51
CA PRO A 295 -11.60 18.64 -36.67
C PRO A 295 -13.12 18.95 -36.86
N VAL A 296 -13.55 19.15 -38.07
CA VAL A 296 -14.97 19.28 -38.42
C VAL A 296 -15.63 17.90 -38.47
N ARG A 297 -14.85 16.90 -38.83
CA ARG A 297 -15.25 15.49 -38.92
C ARG A 297 -14.06 14.58 -38.61
N PHE A 298 -14.31 13.52 -37.86
CA PHE A 298 -13.30 12.51 -37.55
C PHE A 298 -13.89 11.12 -37.56
N ARG A 299 -13.01 10.11 -37.76
CA ARG A 299 -13.35 8.70 -37.66
C ARG A 299 -12.77 8.13 -36.38
N LEU A 300 -13.60 7.37 -35.66
CA LEU A 300 -13.20 6.61 -34.49
C LEU A 300 -13.65 5.13 -34.71
N GLY A 301 -12.70 4.27 -34.98
CA GLY A 301 -13.02 2.92 -35.47
C GLY A 301 -13.75 2.99 -36.81
N ASP A 302 -14.91 2.34 -36.89
CA ASP A 302 -15.75 2.33 -38.10
C ASP A 302 -16.76 3.50 -38.16
N GLU A 303 -16.89 4.27 -37.08
CA GLU A 303 -17.86 5.35 -36.99
C GLU A 303 -17.26 6.69 -37.39
N VAL A 304 -18.07 7.46 -38.15
CA VAL A 304 -17.74 8.82 -38.56
C VAL A 304 -18.58 9.80 -37.75
N HIS A 305 -17.90 10.76 -37.12
CA HIS A 305 -18.50 11.75 -36.29
C HIS A 305 -18.42 13.17 -36.90
N ASP A 306 -19.55 13.80 -37.09
CA ASP A 306 -19.64 15.22 -37.51
C ASP A 306 -19.64 16.09 -36.27
N VAL A 307 -18.76 17.07 -36.20
CA VAL A 307 -18.65 18.01 -35.09
C VAL A 307 -19.66 19.13 -35.24
N ALA A 308 -20.49 19.30 -34.20
CA ALA A 308 -21.46 20.41 -34.14
C ALA A 308 -20.88 21.63 -33.41
N ARG A 309 -20.15 21.40 -32.33
CA ARG A 309 -19.52 22.44 -31.50
C ARG A 309 -18.17 21.98 -30.98
N SER A 310 -17.28 22.95 -30.72
CA SER A 310 -15.98 22.71 -30.10
C SER A 310 -15.62 23.83 -29.13
N HIS A 311 -15.00 23.49 -28.04
CA HIS A 311 -14.47 24.41 -27.03
C HIS A 311 -12.99 24.13 -26.81
N GLY A 312 -12.17 25.18 -26.84
CA GLY A 312 -10.73 25.09 -26.71
C GLY A 312 -10.00 26.09 -27.60
N PRO A 313 -8.67 25.99 -27.74
CA PRO A 313 -7.80 24.97 -27.17
C PRO A 313 -7.42 25.25 -25.72
N GLU A 314 -7.31 24.17 -24.93
CA GLU A 314 -6.55 24.19 -23.69
C GLU A 314 -5.15 23.61 -23.96
N ARG A 315 -4.12 24.44 -23.87
CA ARG A 315 -2.75 24.01 -24.14
C ARG A 315 -2.13 23.40 -22.91
N ILE A 316 -1.63 22.16 -23.04
CA ILE A 316 -0.84 21.46 -22.03
C ILE A 316 0.57 21.28 -22.56
N GLU A 317 1.53 21.86 -21.85
CA GLU A 317 2.97 21.68 -22.10
C GLU A 317 3.60 21.09 -20.84
N THR A 318 4.41 20.05 -21.04
CA THR A 318 5.12 19.44 -19.89
C THR A 318 6.45 20.10 -19.68
N ALA A 319 6.90 20.02 -18.44
CA ALA A 319 8.19 20.52 -18.03
C ALA A 319 9.32 19.77 -18.77
N TRP A 320 10.11 20.50 -19.54
CA TRP A 320 11.24 19.98 -20.35
C TRP A 320 12.29 19.24 -19.53
N TRP A 321 12.36 19.50 -18.21
CA TRP A 321 13.32 18.84 -17.30
C TRP A 321 12.94 17.41 -16.88
N ARG A 322 11.75 16.92 -17.31
CA ARG A 322 11.28 15.56 -17.03
C ARG A 322 11.46 14.57 -18.18
N GLY A 323 12.02 15.02 -19.29
CA GLY A 323 12.21 14.20 -20.49
C GLY A 323 11.64 14.84 -21.75
N ALA A 324 11.19 14.04 -22.71
CA ALA A 324 10.64 14.55 -23.96
C ALA A 324 9.43 15.44 -23.70
N THR A 325 9.47 16.69 -24.16
CA THR A 325 8.41 17.68 -23.99
C THR A 325 7.13 17.21 -24.68
N VAL A 326 6.04 17.13 -23.94
CA VAL A 326 4.71 16.88 -24.49
C VAL A 326 4.01 18.22 -24.67
N ARG A 327 3.57 18.50 -25.89
CA ARG A 327 2.85 19.73 -26.26
C ARG A 327 1.56 19.33 -26.98
N ARG A 328 0.41 19.62 -26.32
CA ARG A 328 -0.90 19.20 -26.79
C ARG A 328 -1.89 20.33 -26.66
N ASP A 329 -2.71 20.53 -27.68
CA ASP A 329 -3.88 21.42 -27.64
C ASP A 329 -5.14 20.59 -27.53
N TYR A 330 -5.84 20.72 -26.40
CA TYR A 330 -7.04 19.98 -26.07
C TYR A 330 -8.30 20.71 -26.45
N TYR A 331 -9.28 19.96 -26.94
CA TYR A 331 -10.61 20.45 -27.31
C TYR A 331 -11.70 19.54 -26.74
N VAL A 332 -12.75 20.13 -26.23
CA VAL A 332 -14.02 19.45 -25.97
C VAL A 332 -14.85 19.57 -27.22
N VAL A 333 -15.19 18.45 -27.83
CA VAL A 333 -15.93 18.40 -29.11
C VAL A 333 -17.27 17.75 -28.86
N GLU A 334 -18.34 18.39 -29.32
CA GLU A 334 -19.70 17.87 -29.30
C GLU A 334 -20.09 17.50 -30.73
N THR A 335 -20.57 16.30 -30.94
CA THR A 335 -21.02 15.82 -32.25
C THR A 335 -22.47 16.16 -32.49
N ARG A 336 -22.91 16.04 -33.74
CA ARG A 336 -24.33 16.25 -34.09
C ARG A 336 -25.25 15.21 -33.44
N SER A 337 -24.73 14.05 -33.07
CA SER A 337 -25.46 13.03 -32.31
C SER A 337 -25.56 13.33 -30.81
N GLY A 338 -24.91 14.40 -30.31
CA GLY A 338 -24.90 14.79 -28.90
C GLY A 338 -23.78 14.17 -28.10
N ALA A 339 -23.00 13.27 -28.66
CA ALA A 339 -21.85 12.68 -27.97
C ALA A 339 -20.72 13.71 -27.80
N ARG A 340 -20.08 13.69 -26.64
CA ARG A 340 -19.00 14.65 -26.32
C ARG A 340 -17.68 13.90 -26.13
N PHE A 341 -16.65 14.38 -26.82
CA PHE A 341 -15.32 13.79 -26.83
C PHE A 341 -14.27 14.79 -26.38
N TRP A 342 -13.24 14.32 -25.73
CA TRP A 342 -12.06 15.09 -25.39
C TRP A 342 -10.94 14.71 -26.32
N LEU A 343 -10.66 15.57 -27.28
CA LEU A 343 -9.66 15.37 -28.32
C LEU A 343 -8.46 16.25 -28.07
N PHE A 344 -7.30 15.83 -28.50
CA PHE A 344 -6.15 16.72 -28.56
C PHE A 344 -5.39 16.61 -29.89
N ARG A 345 -4.79 17.73 -30.26
CA ARG A 345 -3.81 17.80 -31.32
C ARG A 345 -2.42 17.79 -30.71
N ARG A 346 -1.57 16.87 -31.13
CA ARG A 346 -0.18 16.84 -30.76
C ARG A 346 0.57 17.85 -31.63
N LEU A 347 1.24 18.85 -31.00
CA LEU A 347 1.85 19.95 -31.72
C LEU A 347 3.14 19.59 -32.47
N GLN A 348 3.74 18.45 -32.16
CA GLN A 348 4.98 17.99 -32.80
C GLN A 348 4.74 17.52 -34.25
N ASP A 349 3.65 16.90 -34.53
CA ASP A 349 3.32 16.29 -35.83
C ASP A 349 1.91 16.62 -36.34
N GLY A 350 1.14 17.40 -35.58
CA GLY A 350 -0.22 17.80 -35.95
C GLY A 350 -1.25 16.67 -35.86
N ALA A 351 -0.87 15.49 -35.36
CA ALA A 351 -1.77 14.32 -35.25
C ALA A 351 -2.86 14.53 -34.19
N TRP A 352 -4.05 14.02 -34.46
CA TRP A 352 -5.19 14.07 -33.58
C TRP A 352 -5.39 12.78 -32.80
N PHE A 353 -5.82 12.90 -31.57
CA PHE A 353 -6.06 11.79 -30.66
C PHE A 353 -7.33 11.98 -29.84
N LEU A 354 -8.06 10.89 -29.61
CA LEU A 354 -9.08 10.80 -28.56
C LEU A 354 -8.39 10.49 -27.24
N HIS A 355 -8.68 11.30 -26.22
CA HIS A 355 -8.13 11.10 -24.88
C HIS A 355 -9.22 10.80 -23.84
N GLY A 356 -10.46 11.11 -24.10
CA GLY A 356 -11.57 10.78 -23.22
C GLY A 356 -12.93 10.97 -23.83
N VAL A 357 -13.93 10.41 -23.16
CA VAL A 357 -15.34 10.51 -23.52
C VAL A 357 -16.11 11.06 -22.33
N PHE A 358 -16.95 12.06 -22.56
CA PHE A 358 -17.86 12.57 -21.54
C PHE A 358 -19.16 11.74 -21.54
N ALA A 359 -19.65 11.48 -20.33
CA ALA A 359 -20.95 10.84 -20.15
C ALA A 359 -22.10 11.81 -20.46
#